data_56087292d855566c3758ea9034be7cd0
#
_entry.id   56087292d855566c3758ea9034be7cd0
#
_cell.length_a   1.000
_cell.length_b   1.000
_cell.length_c   1.000
_cell.angle_alpha   90.00
_cell.angle_beta   90.00
_cell.angle_gamma   90.00
#
_symmetry.space_group_name_H-M   'P 1'
#
loop_
_entity.id
_entity.type
_entity.pdbx_description
1 polymer ?
#
loop_
_entity_poly.entity_id
_entity_poly.type
_entity_poly.pdbx_seq_one_letter_code
_entity_poly.pdbx_strand_id
1 'polypeptide(L)'
;MPAAWQVCHRGPVPDSGGGRPGSELRYRNPLVDEHTLLVVVSQSGETADTIAAMKECKPVGPVLAIVNVVGSTIAKLADDVLYTWAGPEIAVATTKGYTTQVAVLDLLAVYLARRLGRLDDQRYRALVKALSSSQPGAAGHRPQPNLPAGGEVPRIQ
;
A
#
# COMPACT_ATOMS: atom_id res chain seq x y z
N MET A 1 2.39 12.62 -8.41
CA MET A 1 1.70 11.74 -9.37
C MET A 1 1.11 10.58 -8.59
N PRO A 2 -0.19 10.31 -8.66
CA PRO A 2 -0.78 9.16 -8.00
C PRO A 2 -0.39 7.91 -8.78
N ALA A 3 0.38 7.02 -8.16
CA ALA A 3 0.71 5.72 -8.73
C ALA A 3 -0.28 4.69 -8.19
N ALA A 4 -1.16 4.20 -9.06
CA ALA A 4 -1.83 2.93 -8.81
C ALA A 4 -0.90 1.82 -9.30
N TRP A 5 -0.50 0.92 -8.43
CA TRP A 5 0.34 -0.22 -8.76
C TRP A 5 -0.51 -1.47 -8.81
N GLN A 6 -0.27 -2.27 -9.81
CA GLN A 6 -1.06 -3.44 -10.13
C GLN A 6 -0.23 -4.72 -10.02
N VAL A 7 -0.83 -5.72 -9.42
CA VAL A 7 -0.98 -7.12 -9.78
C VAL A 7 0.16 -8.07 -9.42
N CYS A 8 -0.14 -8.93 -8.44
CA CYS A 8 0.49 -10.25 -8.37
C CYS A 8 -0.50 -11.31 -8.87
N HIS A 9 -0.17 -12.01 -9.94
CA HIS A 9 -0.94 -13.13 -10.46
C HIS A 9 -0.59 -14.43 -9.69
N ARG A 10 -1.60 -15.14 -9.20
CA ARG A 10 -1.43 -16.50 -8.66
C ARG A 10 -1.80 -17.52 -9.74
N GLY A 11 -0.82 -17.98 -10.53
CA GLY A 11 -1.03 -19.03 -11.51
C GLY A 11 0.26 -19.46 -12.19
N PRO A 12 0.25 -20.56 -13.00
CA PRO A 12 1.42 -21.04 -13.71
C PRO A 12 1.85 -20.18 -14.91
N VAL A 13 1.24 -18.99 -15.09
CA VAL A 13 1.59 -18.05 -16.15
C VAL A 13 2.72 -17.15 -15.64
N PRO A 14 3.76 -16.84 -16.45
CA PRO A 14 4.89 -16.02 -16.05
C PRO A 14 4.40 -14.66 -15.57
N ASP A 15 4.97 -14.21 -14.44
CA ASP A 15 4.67 -12.99 -13.71
C ASP A 15 4.45 -11.77 -14.63
N SER A 16 3.21 -11.50 -14.98
CA SER A 16 2.81 -10.26 -15.63
C SER A 16 2.41 -9.19 -14.61
N GLY A 17 3.20 -9.08 -13.53
CA GLY A 17 3.07 -7.98 -12.59
C GLY A 17 3.45 -6.67 -13.25
N GLY A 18 2.52 -5.75 -13.44
CA GLY A 18 2.76 -4.43 -14.02
C GLY A 18 2.24 -3.32 -13.13
N GLY A 19 3.08 -2.33 -12.80
CA GLY A 19 2.63 -1.10 -12.18
C GLY A 19 2.12 -0.13 -13.23
N ARG A 20 0.89 0.40 -13.07
CA ARG A 20 0.29 1.36 -14.00
C ARG A 20 -0.41 2.48 -13.25
N PRO A 21 -0.45 3.70 -13.83
CA PRO A 21 -1.33 4.76 -13.33
C PRO A 21 -2.79 4.33 -13.38
N GLY A 22 -3.60 4.72 -12.39
CA GLY A 22 -5.02 4.39 -12.33
C GLY A 22 -5.82 4.84 -13.57
N SER A 23 -5.40 5.96 -14.18
CA SER A 23 -5.97 6.45 -15.44
C SER A 23 -5.74 5.48 -16.61
N GLU A 24 -4.57 4.86 -16.72
CA GLU A 24 -4.33 3.87 -17.78
C GLU A 24 -5.10 2.58 -17.56
N LEU A 25 -5.24 2.13 -16.31
CA LEU A 25 -5.98 0.92 -15.98
C LEU A 25 -7.44 1.05 -16.42
N ARG A 26 -8.06 2.20 -16.16
CA ARG A 26 -9.45 2.48 -16.50
C ARG A 26 -9.77 2.39 -18.00
N TYR A 27 -8.84 2.79 -18.86
CA TYR A 27 -9.08 2.88 -20.31
C TYR A 27 -8.63 1.65 -21.11
N ARG A 28 -7.97 0.68 -20.47
CA ARG A 28 -7.33 -0.44 -21.18
C ARG A 28 -7.99 -1.80 -21.03
N ASN A 29 -9.18 -1.90 -20.42
CA ASN A 29 -9.81 -3.20 -20.16
C ASN A 29 -8.79 -4.18 -19.52
N PRO A 30 -8.42 -4.02 -18.26
CA PRO A 30 -7.38 -4.84 -17.64
C PRO A 30 -7.81 -6.30 -17.61
N LEU A 31 -6.88 -7.19 -17.91
CA LEU A 31 -7.08 -8.62 -17.74
C LEU A 31 -7.01 -8.94 -16.23
N VAL A 32 -8.12 -8.71 -15.55
CA VAL A 32 -8.29 -9.01 -14.12
C VAL A 32 -9.21 -10.21 -14.02
N ASP A 33 -8.81 -11.21 -13.24
CA ASP A 33 -9.58 -12.39 -12.94
C ASP A 33 -9.66 -12.64 -11.42
N GLU A 34 -10.36 -13.67 -11.02
CA GLU A 34 -10.51 -14.05 -9.61
C GLU A 34 -9.19 -14.44 -8.90
N HIS A 35 -8.13 -14.69 -9.66
CA HIS A 35 -6.78 -15.00 -9.18
C HIS A 35 -5.86 -13.78 -9.14
N THR A 36 -6.38 -12.62 -9.49
CA THR A 36 -5.63 -11.37 -9.57
C THR A 36 -5.80 -10.55 -8.29
N LEU A 37 -4.70 -10.24 -7.59
CA LEU A 37 -4.69 -9.28 -6.49
C LEU A 37 -4.43 -7.88 -7.03
N LEU A 38 -5.40 -6.97 -6.88
CA LEU A 38 -5.20 -5.55 -7.15
C LEU A 38 -4.57 -4.86 -5.93
N VAL A 39 -3.36 -4.31 -6.10
CA VAL A 39 -2.73 -3.47 -5.08
C VAL A 39 -2.89 -2.01 -5.47
N VAL A 40 -3.62 -1.26 -4.68
CA VAL A 40 -3.91 0.16 -4.90
C VAL A 40 -3.06 1.01 -3.97
N VAL A 41 -2.28 1.94 -4.52
CA VAL A 41 -1.42 2.83 -3.73
C VAL A 41 -1.87 4.27 -3.91
N SER A 42 -2.20 4.94 -2.82
CA SER A 42 -2.59 6.35 -2.83
C SER A 42 -2.24 7.02 -1.50
N GLN A 43 -1.68 8.22 -1.53
CA GLN A 43 -1.37 8.95 -0.31
C GLN A 43 -2.65 9.41 0.39
N SER A 44 -3.53 10.12 -0.32
CA SER A 44 -4.80 10.66 0.22
C SER A 44 -5.90 9.60 0.31
N GLY A 45 -5.87 8.58 -0.54
CA GLY A 45 -6.97 7.64 -0.70
C GLY A 45 -8.24 8.22 -1.35
N GLU A 46 -8.13 9.41 -1.98
CA GLU A 46 -9.25 10.13 -2.61
C GLU A 46 -9.05 10.41 -4.10
N THR A 47 -8.07 9.79 -4.73
CA THR A 47 -7.75 10.01 -6.14
C THR A 47 -8.86 9.42 -7.03
N ALA A 48 -9.57 10.25 -7.78
CA ALA A 48 -10.76 9.87 -8.53
C ALA A 48 -10.50 8.74 -9.56
N ASP A 49 -9.42 8.82 -10.34
CA ASP A 49 -9.07 7.78 -11.32
C ASP A 49 -8.75 6.45 -10.66
N THR A 50 -8.07 6.49 -9.52
CA THR A 50 -7.73 5.29 -8.74
C THR A 50 -8.99 4.64 -8.16
N ILE A 51 -9.92 5.44 -7.64
CA ILE A 51 -11.22 4.97 -7.14
C ILE A 51 -12.05 4.36 -8.26
N ALA A 52 -12.06 4.98 -9.46
CA ALA A 52 -12.79 4.45 -10.60
C ALA A 52 -12.21 3.09 -11.05
N ALA A 53 -10.89 3.00 -11.24
CA ALA A 53 -10.21 1.77 -11.60
C ALA A 53 -10.45 0.65 -10.58
N MET A 54 -10.41 0.98 -9.29
CA MET A 54 -10.69 0.05 -8.21
C MET A 54 -12.12 -0.50 -8.26
N LYS A 55 -13.13 0.36 -8.51
CA LYS A 55 -14.53 -0.05 -8.64
C LYS A 55 -14.78 -0.99 -9.81
N GLU A 56 -14.05 -0.83 -10.90
CA GLU A 56 -14.11 -1.72 -12.07
C GLU A 56 -13.50 -3.10 -11.79
N CYS A 57 -12.40 -3.16 -11.03
CA CYS A 57 -11.69 -4.40 -10.74
C CYS A 57 -12.25 -5.16 -9.53
N LYS A 58 -12.81 -4.48 -8.53
CA LYS A 58 -13.27 -5.09 -7.28
C LYS A 58 -14.30 -6.22 -7.46
N PRO A 59 -15.25 -6.17 -8.41
CA PRO A 59 -16.18 -7.28 -8.62
C PRO A 59 -15.52 -8.57 -9.09
N VAL A 60 -14.27 -8.49 -9.56
CA VAL A 60 -13.57 -9.60 -10.21
C VAL A 60 -12.51 -10.22 -9.29
N GLY A 61 -11.80 -9.42 -8.51
CA GLY A 61 -10.71 -9.92 -7.67
C GLY A 61 -10.50 -9.10 -6.38
N PRO A 62 -9.72 -9.64 -5.42
CA PRO A 62 -9.44 -8.97 -4.15
C PRO A 62 -8.60 -7.70 -4.34
N VAL A 63 -8.88 -6.71 -3.50
CA VAL A 63 -8.23 -5.39 -3.53
C VAL A 63 -7.53 -5.13 -2.20
N LEU A 64 -6.21 -4.91 -2.26
CA LEU A 64 -5.39 -4.43 -1.15
C LEU A 64 -5.07 -2.95 -1.36
N ALA A 65 -5.42 -2.11 -0.40
CA ALA A 65 -5.07 -0.68 -0.43
C ALA A 65 -3.84 -0.39 0.42
N ILE A 66 -2.95 0.45 -0.10
CA ILE A 66 -1.83 1.07 0.64
C ILE A 66 -2.09 2.57 0.66
N VAL A 67 -2.53 3.09 1.80
CA VAL A 67 -2.94 4.49 1.95
C VAL A 67 -2.38 5.11 3.22
N ASN A 68 -2.29 6.46 3.25
CA ASN A 68 -1.84 7.15 4.47
C ASN A 68 -3.03 7.66 5.31
N VAL A 69 -4.14 8.03 4.66
CA VAL A 69 -5.29 8.62 5.35
C VAL A 69 -6.26 7.55 5.80
N VAL A 70 -6.45 7.45 7.12
CA VAL A 70 -7.41 6.53 7.73
C VAL A 70 -8.84 6.95 7.35
N GLY A 71 -9.68 5.95 6.99
CA GLY A 71 -11.08 6.18 6.65
C GLY A 71 -11.32 6.86 5.31
N SER A 72 -10.29 6.98 4.45
CA SER A 72 -10.43 7.47 3.08
C SER A 72 -11.35 6.58 2.24
N THR A 73 -11.82 7.10 1.11
CA THR A 73 -12.73 6.38 0.20
C THR A 73 -12.10 5.07 -0.29
N ILE A 74 -10.82 5.08 -0.68
CA ILE A 74 -10.09 3.87 -1.09
C ILE A 74 -10.01 2.87 0.07
N ALA A 75 -9.71 3.33 1.30
CA ALA A 75 -9.65 2.46 2.47
C ALA A 75 -10.98 1.78 2.79
N LYS A 76 -12.12 2.47 2.60
CA LYS A 76 -13.46 1.91 2.81
C LYS A 76 -13.88 0.92 1.73
N LEU A 77 -13.39 1.10 0.52
CA LEU A 77 -13.74 0.26 -0.62
C LEU A 77 -12.85 -0.99 -0.74
N ALA A 78 -11.62 -0.97 -0.21
CA ALA A 78 -10.70 -2.10 -0.25
C ALA A 78 -11.19 -3.27 0.62
N ASP A 79 -10.71 -4.48 0.31
CA ASP A 79 -10.95 -5.67 1.13
C ASP A 79 -9.97 -5.72 2.30
N ASP A 80 -8.71 -5.30 2.06
CA ASP A 80 -7.68 -5.14 3.08
C ASP A 80 -6.94 -3.81 2.92
N VAL A 81 -6.41 -3.26 4.03
CA VAL A 81 -5.74 -1.96 4.04
C VAL A 81 -4.43 -2.01 4.82
N LEU A 82 -3.37 -1.50 4.20
CA LEU A 82 -2.10 -1.20 4.86
C LEU A 82 -1.94 0.32 4.96
N TYR A 83 -1.83 0.83 6.19
CA TYR A 83 -1.58 2.26 6.41
C TYR A 83 -0.10 2.55 6.50
N THR A 84 0.35 3.57 5.76
CA THR A 84 1.77 3.97 5.72
C THR A 84 2.22 4.74 6.96
N TRP A 85 1.29 5.33 7.71
CA TRP A 85 1.54 6.12 8.92
C TRP A 85 2.59 7.23 8.74
N ALA A 86 2.69 7.79 7.53
CA ALA A 86 3.62 8.88 7.23
C ALA A 86 3.25 10.21 7.92
N GLY A 87 2.10 10.26 8.58
CA GLY A 87 1.56 11.47 9.18
C GLY A 87 1.00 12.45 8.14
N PRO A 88 0.54 13.64 8.57
CA PRO A 88 -0.01 14.63 7.66
C PRO A 88 1.08 15.18 6.74
N GLU A 89 0.75 15.31 5.46
CA GLU A 89 1.62 15.89 4.45
C GLU A 89 1.08 17.26 4.08
N ILE A 90 1.89 18.31 4.34
CA ILE A 90 1.49 19.71 4.16
C ILE A 90 1.93 20.21 2.79
N ALA A 91 2.93 19.56 2.18
CA ALA A 91 3.47 19.97 0.88
C ALA A 91 2.76 19.27 -0.28
N VAL A 92 2.63 19.98 -1.40
CA VAL A 92 2.09 19.42 -2.66
C VAL A 92 3.00 18.32 -3.21
N ALA A 93 4.31 18.42 -2.98
CA ALA A 93 5.28 17.41 -3.37
C ALA A 93 5.44 16.36 -2.25
N THR A 94 4.98 15.17 -2.51
CA THR A 94 5.02 14.03 -1.59
C THR A 94 6.43 13.45 -1.50
N THR A 95 7.19 13.76 -0.44
CA THR A 95 8.52 13.18 -0.23
C THR A 95 8.45 12.00 0.75
N LYS A 96 7.99 12.25 1.97
CA LYS A 96 7.89 11.22 3.00
C LYS A 96 6.81 10.18 2.69
N GLY A 97 5.69 10.60 2.11
CA GLY A 97 4.61 9.72 1.70
C GLY A 97 5.08 8.71 0.63
N TYR A 98 5.87 9.16 -0.35
CA TYR A 98 6.45 8.29 -1.37
C TYR A 98 7.40 7.25 -0.74
N THR A 99 8.33 7.68 0.11
CA THR A 99 9.30 6.79 0.75
C THR A 99 8.61 5.73 1.61
N THR A 100 7.57 6.11 2.36
CA THR A 100 6.82 5.15 3.18
C THR A 100 6.00 4.18 2.34
N GLN A 101 5.45 4.61 1.21
CA GLN A 101 4.77 3.72 0.26
C GLN A 101 5.72 2.67 -0.32
N VAL A 102 6.92 3.09 -0.74
CA VAL A 102 7.97 2.18 -1.23
C VAL A 102 8.35 1.17 -0.15
N ALA A 103 8.58 1.62 1.09
CA ALA A 103 8.92 0.73 2.20
C ALA A 103 7.82 -0.32 2.49
N VAL A 104 6.54 0.08 2.41
CA VAL A 104 5.42 -0.86 2.57
C VAL A 104 5.36 -1.86 1.42
N LEU A 105 5.61 -1.41 0.18
CA LEU A 105 5.67 -2.30 -0.99
C LEU A 105 6.82 -3.30 -0.90
N ASP A 106 8.00 -2.87 -0.45
CA ASP A 106 9.16 -3.75 -0.22
C ASP A 106 8.85 -4.81 0.85
N LEU A 107 8.22 -4.40 1.96
CA LEU A 107 7.79 -5.33 3.01
C LEU A 107 6.75 -6.32 2.49
N LEU A 108 5.79 -5.87 1.70
CA LEU A 108 4.79 -6.71 1.06
C LEU A 108 5.44 -7.71 0.10
N ALA A 109 6.39 -7.28 -0.72
CA ALA A 109 7.13 -8.13 -1.64
C ALA A 109 7.92 -9.22 -0.90
N VAL A 110 8.63 -8.86 0.17
CA VAL A 110 9.38 -9.80 1.01
C VAL A 110 8.43 -10.80 1.70
N TYR A 111 7.28 -10.34 2.20
CA TYR A 111 6.26 -11.19 2.79
C TYR A 111 5.69 -12.19 1.77
N LEU A 112 5.31 -11.73 0.58
CA LEU A 112 4.77 -12.58 -0.48
C LEU A 112 5.81 -13.59 -0.97
N ALA A 113 7.07 -13.18 -1.16
CA ALA A 113 8.15 -14.08 -1.56
C ALA A 113 8.35 -15.22 -0.54
N ARG A 114 8.27 -14.92 0.75
CA ARG A 114 8.31 -15.94 1.80
C ARG A 114 7.10 -16.88 1.73
N ARG A 115 5.90 -16.34 1.62
CA ARG A 115 4.64 -17.12 1.55
C ARG A 115 4.60 -18.04 0.33
N LEU A 116 5.20 -17.63 -0.77
CA LEU A 116 5.32 -18.41 -2.00
C LEU A 116 6.50 -19.42 -1.98
N GLY A 117 7.23 -19.54 -0.86
CA GLY A 117 8.37 -20.44 -0.74
C GLY A 117 9.59 -20.04 -1.58
N ARG A 118 9.64 -18.82 -2.09
CA ARG A 118 10.76 -18.27 -2.90
C ARG A 118 11.88 -17.66 -2.04
N LEU A 119 11.65 -17.56 -0.73
CA LEU A 119 12.58 -16.93 0.21
C LEU A 119 12.69 -17.79 1.47
N ASP A 120 13.92 -18.21 1.82
CA ASP A 120 14.21 -18.91 3.05
C ASP A 120 14.14 -17.99 4.28
N ASP A 121 14.03 -18.59 5.47
CA ASP A 121 13.88 -17.86 6.74
C ASP A 121 15.08 -16.95 7.06
N GLN A 122 16.29 -17.35 6.68
CA GLN A 122 17.49 -16.58 6.94
C GLN A 122 17.51 -15.29 6.11
N ARG A 123 17.26 -15.41 4.81
CA ARG A 123 17.15 -14.27 3.90
C ARG A 123 15.98 -13.36 4.25
N TYR A 124 14.82 -13.94 4.61
CA TYR A 124 13.67 -13.17 5.07
C TYR A 124 14.05 -12.27 6.25
N ARG A 125 14.65 -12.83 7.31
CA ARG A 125 15.06 -12.06 8.49
C ARG A 125 16.11 -10.99 8.16
N ALA A 126 17.06 -11.29 7.28
CA ALA A 126 18.07 -10.34 6.83
C ALA A 126 17.44 -9.15 6.09
N LEU A 127 16.51 -9.39 5.17
CA LEU A 127 15.81 -8.34 4.43
C LEU A 127 14.93 -7.48 5.33
N VAL A 128 14.14 -8.09 6.22
CA VAL A 128 13.32 -7.34 7.19
C VAL A 128 14.19 -6.48 8.10
N LYS A 129 15.33 -7.01 8.58
CA LYS A 129 16.29 -6.24 9.37
C LYS A 129 16.87 -5.06 8.58
N ALA A 130 17.26 -5.29 7.32
CA ALA A 130 17.80 -4.23 6.46
C ALA A 130 16.76 -3.11 6.22
N LEU A 131 15.50 -3.47 5.92
CA LEU A 131 14.41 -2.50 5.76
C LEU A 131 14.15 -1.71 7.05
N SER A 132 14.17 -2.37 8.20
CA SER A 132 14.00 -1.70 9.51
C SER A 132 15.16 -0.76 9.86
N SER A 133 16.39 -1.07 9.42
CA SER A 133 17.57 -0.26 9.71
C SER A 133 17.80 0.88 8.71
N SER A 134 17.20 0.81 7.54
CA SER A 134 17.33 1.84 6.49
C SER A 134 16.45 3.07 6.73
N GLN A 135 15.56 3.04 7.71
CA GLN A 135 14.80 4.24 8.09
C GLN A 135 15.70 5.18 8.91
N PRO A 136 16.04 6.38 8.40
CA PRO A 136 16.73 7.39 9.21
C PRO A 136 15.77 7.81 10.34
N GLY A 137 16.02 7.33 11.55
CA GLY A 137 15.17 7.64 12.70
C GLY A 137 14.70 6.46 13.53
N ALA A 138 14.82 5.22 13.05
CA ALA A 138 14.46 4.04 13.84
C ALA A 138 15.34 3.89 15.12
N ALA A 139 16.56 4.44 15.11
CA ALA A 139 17.43 4.50 16.28
C ALA A 139 17.16 5.69 17.22
N GLY A 140 16.29 6.62 16.84
CA GLY A 140 16.07 7.88 17.55
C GLY A 140 14.63 8.20 17.90
N HIS A 141 13.68 7.36 17.56
CA HIS A 141 12.29 7.57 17.99
C HIS A 141 12.16 7.16 19.45
N ARG A 142 12.61 8.05 20.35
CA ARG A 142 12.12 8.03 21.73
C ARG A 142 10.61 8.13 21.67
N PRO A 143 9.86 7.23 22.31
CA PRO A 143 8.43 7.42 22.51
C PRO A 143 8.27 8.80 23.16
N GLN A 144 7.52 9.70 22.53
CA GLN A 144 7.20 10.98 23.18
C GLN A 144 6.39 10.64 24.43
N PRO A 145 6.82 11.04 25.63
CA PRO A 145 6.22 10.58 26.89
C PRO A 145 4.83 11.18 27.18
N ASN A 146 4.23 11.91 26.24
CA ASN A 146 2.99 12.69 26.47
C ASN A 146 1.91 12.53 25.41
N LEU A 147 1.73 11.34 24.84
CA LEU A 147 0.43 11.04 24.25
C LEU A 147 -0.38 10.26 25.31
N PRO A 148 -1.44 10.84 25.89
CA PRO A 148 -2.33 10.09 26.78
C PRO A 148 -2.94 8.93 25.99
N ALA A 149 -2.77 7.71 26.50
CA ALA A 149 -3.52 6.57 26.03
C ALA A 149 -5.02 6.91 26.26
N GLY A 150 -5.79 6.98 25.17
CA GLY A 150 -7.25 7.13 25.26
C GLY A 150 -7.75 8.57 25.21
N GLY A 151 -7.38 9.35 24.24
CA GLY A 151 -8.07 10.60 23.89
C GLY A 151 -9.24 10.34 22.94
N GLU A 152 -10.46 10.55 23.40
CA GLU A 152 -11.67 10.56 22.58
C GLU A 152 -11.46 11.47 21.35
N VAL A 153 -11.80 10.94 20.18
CA VAL A 153 -11.85 11.71 18.94
C VAL A 153 -12.95 12.77 19.08
N PRO A 154 -12.65 14.08 18.97
CA PRO A 154 -13.69 15.11 19.02
C PRO A 154 -14.66 14.88 17.85
N ARG A 155 -15.96 14.76 18.16
CA ARG A 155 -17.02 14.82 17.14
C ARG A 155 -17.04 16.25 16.60
N ILE A 156 -16.73 16.40 15.33
CA ILE A 156 -16.95 17.66 14.61
C ILE A 156 -18.46 17.75 14.39
N GLN A 157 -19.05 18.82 14.93
CA GLN A 157 -20.43 19.22 14.66
C GLN A 157 -20.51 19.82 13.25
#